data_9b9a784b1c91e04c7ea256a6e606329f
#
_entry.id   9b9a784b1c91e04c7ea256a6e606329f
#
_cell.length_a   1.000
_cell.length_b   1.000
_cell.length_c   1.000
_cell.angle_alpha   90.00
_cell.angle_beta   90.00
_cell.angle_gamma   90.00
#
_symmetry.space_group_name_H-M   'P 1'
#
loop_
_entity.id
_entity.type
_entity.pdbx_description
1 polymer ?
#
loop_
_entity_poly.entity_id
_entity_poly.type
_entity_poly.pdbx_seq_one_letter_code
_entity_poly.pdbx_strand_id
1 'polypeptide(L)'
;MKKLTNQNLHIILSERLNDTDFVLILNALIKFLRRGGKKKASERFDLILSTLKQDDALCRQFSLRFYTWLSKVHIYPALIKLGIFSRHSFTREMGIRIYERFSPSYKDFSNLREVFLYLFHSENDDKWLQTLSLRQWLGMYELLLAKADPALLQTASRQLTDARLRAVEMLSIWIASEAIEPDLIRIAPRLLEADSAFVALQREVAKMVEHYRHSEETYDTAHLEVMFDQCEKQIDYLRRRGTGAGSGSSVKVAHLLERLQQTIDRLKLLTNIQIETSRTRLTVNLMNAMIYAAVEQYSTSHLRKSSIRMLARSITENKSHHGEHYITRNRSEYFKMFYSAAGGGVIIALMALNKIHIASLGFGEFTTAFLAGLNYGLGFMLIHMLHCTVATKQPAMTAASFAEQVDSNEGSKAVDNKLAKLLIDVCRSQSVAVFGNVSIAVLLAAGIALGYAHTHGQPLLNEAVTAYQFKSIEIFTQPTLWYAAIAGVWLFCSGIIAGFFDNRSDYLNLRQRLPFNPFLRKIM
;
A
#
# COMPACT_ATOMS: atom_id res chain seq x y z
N MET A 1 27.43 30.46 -1.45
CA MET A 1 26.18 31.24 -1.27
C MET A 1 25.90 31.48 0.21
N LYS A 2 25.66 32.74 0.63
CA LYS A 2 25.29 33.06 2.02
C LYS A 2 23.97 32.36 2.40
N LYS A 3 23.85 31.82 3.63
CA LYS A 3 22.66 31.14 4.11
C LYS A 3 21.59 32.15 4.50
N LEU A 4 20.33 31.92 4.09
CA LEU A 4 19.19 32.70 4.56
C LEU A 4 18.97 32.46 6.08
N THR A 5 18.84 33.56 6.81
CA THR A 5 18.51 33.60 8.25
C THR A 5 17.39 34.65 8.46
N ASN A 6 16.78 34.66 9.64
CA ASN A 6 15.72 35.62 9.95
C ASN A 6 16.20 37.09 9.84
N GLN A 7 17.49 37.35 10.13
CA GLN A 7 18.07 38.68 10.14
C GLN A 7 18.47 39.19 8.75
N ASN A 8 18.76 38.29 7.78
CA ASN A 8 19.27 38.65 6.47
C ASN A 8 18.34 38.31 5.31
N LEU A 9 17.09 37.91 5.61
CA LEU A 9 16.14 37.46 4.60
C LEU A 9 15.90 38.49 3.52
N HIS A 10 15.61 39.72 3.91
CA HIS A 10 15.34 40.84 3.00
C HIS A 10 16.55 41.14 2.10
N ILE A 11 17.74 41.31 2.69
CA ILE A 11 18.98 41.67 1.97
C ILE A 11 19.36 40.60 0.94
N ILE A 12 19.37 39.32 1.38
CA ILE A 12 19.77 38.24 0.49
C ILE A 12 18.69 37.95 -0.58
N LEU A 13 17.41 38.17 -0.27
CA LEU A 13 16.35 37.97 -1.25
C LEU A 13 16.43 39.06 -2.35
N SER A 14 16.65 40.33 -1.98
CA SER A 14 16.83 41.42 -2.93
C SER A 14 18.08 41.25 -3.81
N GLU A 15 19.24 40.88 -3.23
CA GLU A 15 20.45 40.57 -4.00
C GLU A 15 20.23 39.43 -5.01
N ARG A 16 19.57 38.32 -4.58
CA ARG A 16 19.34 37.14 -5.45
C ARG A 16 18.35 37.37 -6.56
N LEU A 17 17.33 38.19 -6.33
CA LEU A 17 16.34 38.53 -7.37
C LEU A 17 16.96 39.22 -8.58
N ASN A 18 18.11 39.86 -8.43
CA ASN A 18 18.79 40.52 -9.54
C ASN A 18 19.54 39.55 -10.46
N ASP A 19 20.31 38.59 -9.90
CA ASP A 19 21.33 37.85 -10.66
C ASP A 19 21.14 36.32 -10.67
N THR A 20 20.14 35.74 -9.93
CA THR A 20 20.04 34.30 -9.74
C THR A 20 18.82 33.72 -10.49
N ASP A 21 18.95 32.50 -11.02
CA ASP A 21 17.83 31.76 -11.55
C ASP A 21 16.71 31.59 -10.49
N PHE A 22 15.46 31.80 -10.89
CA PHE A 22 14.33 31.81 -9.99
C PHE A 22 14.14 30.47 -9.24
N VAL A 23 14.42 29.33 -9.88
CA VAL A 23 14.36 28.01 -9.23
C VAL A 23 15.39 27.90 -8.09
N LEU A 24 16.56 28.50 -8.23
CA LEU A 24 17.57 28.55 -7.16
C LEU A 24 17.13 29.45 -5.99
N ILE A 25 16.37 30.50 -6.26
CA ILE A 25 15.75 31.35 -5.22
C ILE A 25 14.71 30.54 -4.45
N LEU A 26 13.81 29.85 -5.15
CA LEU A 26 12.84 28.95 -4.53
C LEU A 26 13.53 27.88 -3.67
N ASN A 27 14.59 27.27 -4.16
CA ASN A 27 15.38 26.29 -3.39
C ASN A 27 15.97 26.90 -2.11
N ALA A 28 16.43 28.13 -2.16
CA ALA A 28 16.94 28.82 -0.99
C ALA A 28 15.85 29.08 0.06
N LEU A 29 14.65 29.50 -0.37
CA LEU A 29 13.48 29.70 0.49
C LEU A 29 13.03 28.36 1.12
N ILE A 30 12.94 27.29 0.33
CA ILE A 30 12.57 25.97 0.84
C ILE A 30 13.62 25.45 1.82
N LYS A 31 14.92 25.63 1.56
CA LYS A 31 15.98 25.29 2.53
C LYS A 31 15.87 26.11 3.82
N PHE A 32 15.44 27.34 3.73
CA PHE A 32 15.18 28.18 4.90
C PHE A 32 13.99 27.65 5.72
N LEU A 33 12.89 27.29 5.09
CA LEU A 33 11.73 26.66 5.74
C LEU A 33 12.10 25.31 6.37
N ARG A 34 12.76 24.43 5.62
CA ARG A 34 13.21 23.10 6.06
C ARG A 34 14.05 23.14 7.33
N ARG A 35 14.95 24.11 7.49
CA ARG A 35 15.75 24.28 8.71
C ARG A 35 14.93 24.66 9.95
N GLY A 36 13.70 25.13 9.79
CA GLY A 36 12.77 25.42 10.86
C GLY A 36 12.20 24.14 11.50
N GLY A 37 12.18 23.05 10.77
CA GLY A 37 11.50 21.83 11.18
C GLY A 37 10.01 22.05 11.46
N LYS A 38 9.35 21.10 12.14
CA LYS A 38 7.92 21.20 12.46
C LYS A 38 7.53 22.47 13.23
N LYS A 39 8.38 22.91 14.17
CA LYS A 39 8.01 23.99 15.11
C LYS A 39 8.11 25.40 14.53
N LYS A 40 9.03 25.63 13.59
CA LYS A 40 9.36 26.99 13.10
C LYS A 40 9.09 27.20 11.61
N ALA A 41 8.62 26.19 10.86
CA ALA A 41 8.41 26.36 9.44
C ALA A 41 7.25 27.32 9.14
N SER A 42 6.16 27.24 9.88
CA SER A 42 5.01 28.16 9.77
C SER A 42 5.41 29.59 10.10
N GLU A 43 6.12 29.83 11.20
CA GLU A 43 6.64 31.15 11.57
C GLU A 43 7.57 31.73 10.50
N ARG A 44 8.43 30.90 9.91
CA ARG A 44 9.32 31.34 8.82
C ARG A 44 8.58 31.64 7.52
N PHE A 45 7.50 30.89 7.26
CA PHE A 45 6.65 31.19 6.12
C PHE A 45 5.95 32.54 6.30
N ASP A 46 5.43 32.81 7.51
CA ASP A 46 4.83 34.10 7.86
C ASP A 46 5.87 35.23 7.81
N LEU A 47 7.14 34.97 8.18
CA LEU A 47 8.22 35.91 8.02
C LEU A 47 8.49 36.24 6.55
N ILE A 48 8.47 35.26 5.66
CA ILE A 48 8.61 35.51 4.21
C ILE A 48 7.45 36.37 3.71
N LEU A 49 6.21 36.02 4.11
CA LEU A 49 5.01 36.79 3.74
C LEU A 49 5.08 38.24 4.24
N SER A 50 5.47 38.45 5.51
CA SER A 50 5.59 39.80 6.08
C SER A 50 6.70 40.62 5.42
N THR A 51 7.84 39.99 5.12
CA THR A 51 8.95 40.66 4.40
C THR A 51 8.52 41.15 3.02
N LEU A 52 7.80 40.33 2.27
CA LEU A 52 7.27 40.67 0.95
C LEU A 52 6.16 41.73 1.03
N LYS A 53 5.35 41.74 2.11
CA LYS A 53 4.30 42.74 2.33
C LYS A 53 4.86 44.11 2.73
N GLN A 54 5.97 44.16 3.47
CA GLN A 54 6.59 45.39 3.96
C GLN A 54 7.34 46.14 2.87
N ASP A 55 7.89 45.45 1.88
CA ASP A 55 8.63 46.06 0.77
C ASP A 55 7.90 45.80 -0.55
N ASP A 56 7.20 46.82 -1.04
CA ASP A 56 6.44 46.77 -2.28
C ASP A 56 7.32 46.56 -3.52
N ALA A 57 8.53 47.14 -3.55
CA ALA A 57 9.47 46.97 -4.66
C ALA A 57 10.00 45.54 -4.73
N LEU A 58 10.37 44.96 -3.59
CA LEU A 58 10.80 43.56 -3.48
C LEU A 58 9.68 42.61 -3.90
N CYS A 59 8.45 42.88 -3.46
CA CYS A 59 7.28 42.06 -3.81
C CYS A 59 7.00 42.09 -5.32
N ARG A 60 7.03 43.28 -5.94
CA ARG A 60 6.86 43.41 -7.40
C ARG A 60 7.95 42.68 -8.17
N GLN A 61 9.20 42.81 -7.76
CA GLN A 61 10.32 42.10 -8.40
C GLN A 61 10.20 40.59 -8.25
N PHE A 62 9.80 40.09 -7.07
CA PHE A 62 9.57 38.68 -6.84
C PHE A 62 8.40 38.17 -7.70
N SER A 63 7.29 38.88 -7.75
CA SER A 63 6.13 38.56 -8.58
C SER A 63 6.48 38.55 -10.08
N LEU A 64 7.21 39.54 -10.56
CA LEU A 64 7.70 39.64 -11.94
C LEU A 64 8.54 38.39 -12.31
N ARG A 65 9.50 38.02 -11.47
CA ARG A 65 10.35 36.86 -11.67
C ARG A 65 9.56 35.54 -11.63
N PHE A 66 8.60 35.43 -10.70
CA PHE A 66 7.72 34.25 -10.59
C PHE A 66 6.89 34.05 -11.87
N TYR A 67 6.18 35.10 -12.35
CA TYR A 67 5.35 34.99 -13.54
C TYR A 67 6.15 34.85 -14.82
N THR A 68 7.34 35.46 -14.92
CA THR A 68 8.28 35.27 -16.03
C THR A 68 8.77 33.81 -16.08
N TRP A 69 9.07 33.19 -14.94
CA TRP A 69 9.42 31.78 -14.86
C TRP A 69 8.22 30.91 -15.19
N LEU A 70 7.06 31.19 -14.59
CA LEU A 70 5.83 30.41 -14.77
C LEU A 70 5.36 30.41 -16.24
N SER A 71 5.56 31.50 -16.97
CA SER A 71 5.24 31.63 -18.41
C SER A 71 6.20 30.86 -19.33
N LYS A 72 7.30 30.29 -18.82
CA LYS A 72 8.29 29.55 -19.61
C LYS A 72 8.36 28.07 -19.23
N VAL A 73 7.92 27.71 -18.02
CA VAL A 73 8.03 26.35 -17.51
C VAL A 73 6.95 25.42 -18.09
N HIS A 74 7.34 24.22 -18.48
CA HIS A 74 6.41 23.19 -18.96
C HIS A 74 5.63 22.57 -17.80
N ILE A 75 4.38 22.98 -17.62
CA ILE A 75 3.50 22.60 -16.49
C ILE A 75 2.90 21.21 -16.72
N TYR A 76 2.55 20.87 -17.96
CA TYR A 76 1.85 19.65 -18.35
C TYR A 76 2.42 18.35 -17.75
N PRO A 77 3.74 18.07 -17.76
CA PRO A 77 4.28 16.82 -17.20
C PRO A 77 4.04 16.66 -15.69
N ALA A 78 3.99 17.78 -14.94
CA ALA A 78 3.67 17.75 -13.52
C ALA A 78 2.21 17.33 -13.28
N LEU A 79 1.27 17.87 -14.06
CA LEU A 79 -0.16 17.60 -13.93
C LEU A 79 -0.51 16.11 -14.15
N ILE A 80 0.17 15.44 -15.09
CA ILE A 80 -0.15 14.06 -15.47
C ILE A 80 0.66 12.98 -14.73
N LYS A 81 1.84 13.31 -14.17
CA LYS A 81 2.73 12.28 -13.59
C LYS A 81 2.93 12.39 -12.08
N LEU A 82 2.91 13.61 -11.50
CA LEU A 82 3.16 13.78 -10.08
C LEU A 82 1.98 13.26 -9.23
N GLY A 83 2.26 12.31 -8.33
CA GLY A 83 1.26 11.72 -7.44
C GLY A 83 0.40 10.62 -8.05
N ILE A 84 0.72 10.19 -9.28
CA ILE A 84 0.12 9.00 -9.89
C ILE A 84 1.17 7.90 -9.88
N PHE A 85 0.79 6.70 -9.46
CA PHE A 85 1.70 5.57 -9.38
C PHE A 85 2.34 5.26 -10.74
N SER A 86 3.62 4.88 -10.71
CA SER A 86 4.32 4.43 -11.91
C SER A 86 3.78 3.07 -12.39
N ARG A 87 3.97 2.74 -13.67
CA ARG A 87 3.65 1.40 -14.22
C ARG A 87 4.68 0.33 -13.80
N HIS A 88 5.72 0.72 -13.08
CA HIS A 88 6.78 -0.19 -12.68
C HIS A 88 6.37 -1.07 -11.50
N SER A 89 6.90 -2.28 -11.46
CA SER A 89 6.80 -3.15 -10.28
C SER A 89 7.51 -2.54 -9.09
N PHE A 90 7.11 -2.94 -7.88
CA PHE A 90 7.73 -2.48 -6.63
C PHE A 90 9.26 -2.58 -6.64
N THR A 91 9.80 -3.72 -7.07
CA THR A 91 11.25 -3.98 -7.09
C THR A 91 11.98 -3.02 -8.01
N ARG A 92 11.43 -2.77 -9.19
CA ARG A 92 12.01 -1.83 -10.16
C ARG A 92 11.94 -0.39 -9.67
N GLU A 93 10.81 0.02 -9.12
CA GLU A 93 10.62 1.36 -8.55
C GLU A 93 11.56 1.59 -7.36
N MET A 94 11.70 0.58 -6.48
CA MET A 94 12.64 0.64 -5.36
C MET A 94 14.09 0.78 -5.86
N GLY A 95 14.47 0.01 -6.88
CA GLY A 95 15.79 0.10 -7.50
C GLY A 95 16.06 1.48 -8.08
N ILE A 96 15.09 2.07 -8.80
CA ILE A 96 15.20 3.43 -9.36
C ILE A 96 15.40 4.46 -8.23
N ARG A 97 14.61 4.40 -7.15
CA ARG A 97 14.72 5.35 -6.02
C ARG A 97 16.05 5.22 -5.27
N ILE A 98 16.55 4.00 -5.11
CA ILE A 98 17.86 3.76 -4.49
C ILE A 98 18.96 4.29 -5.41
N TYR A 99 18.91 3.96 -6.71
CA TYR A 99 19.90 4.42 -7.68
C TYR A 99 19.96 5.95 -7.76
N GLU A 100 18.81 6.61 -7.78
CA GLU A 100 18.71 8.09 -7.82
C GLU A 100 19.37 8.77 -6.61
N ARG A 101 19.50 8.07 -5.46
CA ARG A 101 20.23 8.59 -4.29
C ARG A 101 21.75 8.57 -4.49
N PHE A 102 22.28 7.58 -5.19
CA PHE A 102 23.71 7.45 -5.46
C PHE A 102 24.16 8.21 -6.69
N SER A 103 23.32 8.23 -7.72
CA SER A 103 23.57 8.90 -8.99
C SER A 103 22.34 9.71 -9.39
N PRO A 104 22.18 10.95 -8.83
CA PRO A 104 21.04 11.81 -9.16
C PRO A 104 21.02 12.15 -10.64
N SER A 105 19.87 11.95 -11.27
CA SER A 105 19.67 12.34 -12.67
C SER A 105 19.68 13.86 -12.84
N TYR A 106 20.06 14.31 -14.03
CA TYR A 106 19.96 15.72 -14.40
C TYR A 106 18.51 16.21 -14.26
N LYS A 107 18.34 17.38 -13.66
CA LYS A 107 17.04 18.03 -13.47
C LYS A 107 16.88 19.17 -14.46
N ASP A 108 15.91 19.03 -15.35
CA ASP A 108 15.56 20.08 -16.30
C ASP A 108 14.63 21.12 -15.63
N PHE A 109 15.14 22.32 -15.39
CA PHE A 109 14.37 23.41 -14.77
C PHE A 109 13.33 24.04 -15.69
N SER A 110 13.31 23.67 -16.96
CA SER A 110 12.20 24.02 -17.86
C SER A 110 10.95 23.17 -17.62
N ASN A 111 11.04 22.07 -16.85
CA ASN A 111 9.97 21.14 -16.55
C ASN A 111 9.53 21.24 -15.09
N LEU A 112 8.29 21.64 -14.85
CA LEU A 112 7.75 21.83 -13.49
C LEU A 112 7.83 20.57 -12.63
N ARG A 113 7.66 19.39 -13.21
CA ARG A 113 7.83 18.13 -12.49
C ARG A 113 9.24 17.97 -11.92
N GLU A 114 10.25 18.22 -12.74
CA GLU A 114 11.65 18.11 -12.32
C GLU A 114 12.02 19.20 -11.31
N VAL A 115 11.43 20.40 -11.45
CA VAL A 115 11.58 21.48 -10.46
C VAL A 115 11.01 21.05 -9.10
N PHE A 116 9.80 20.48 -9.03
CA PHE A 116 9.25 19.98 -7.77
C PHE A 116 10.12 18.87 -7.17
N LEU A 117 10.59 17.94 -7.98
CA LEU A 117 11.49 16.89 -7.51
C LEU A 117 12.85 17.44 -7.03
N TYR A 118 13.35 18.49 -7.64
CA TYR A 118 14.58 19.18 -7.17
C TYR A 118 14.36 19.91 -5.85
N LEU A 119 13.24 20.60 -5.69
CA LEU A 119 12.92 21.40 -4.51
C LEU A 119 12.59 20.54 -3.30
N PHE A 120 11.78 19.48 -3.47
CA PHE A 120 11.22 18.65 -2.42
C PHE A 120 11.78 17.22 -2.44
N HIS A 121 13.11 17.12 -2.27
CA HIS A 121 13.84 15.84 -2.32
C HIS A 121 14.11 15.20 -0.96
N SER A 122 13.71 15.81 0.15
CA SER A 122 13.97 15.29 1.49
C SER A 122 12.78 14.50 2.03
N GLU A 123 13.03 13.29 2.53
CA GLU A 123 12.00 12.45 3.18
C GLU A 123 11.34 13.12 4.40
N ASN A 124 11.97 14.15 4.97
CA ASN A 124 11.43 14.87 6.12
C ASN A 124 10.63 16.13 5.73
N ASP A 125 10.48 16.41 4.43
CA ASP A 125 9.75 17.59 3.98
C ASP A 125 8.25 17.49 4.29
N ASP A 126 7.68 16.28 4.35
CA ASP A 126 6.32 16.03 4.78
C ASP A 126 6.01 16.62 6.16
N LYS A 127 6.98 16.54 7.09
CA LYS A 127 6.81 16.94 8.48
C LYS A 127 6.62 18.43 8.68
N TRP A 128 7.32 19.25 7.91
CA TRP A 128 7.19 20.70 8.02
C TRP A 128 6.12 21.26 7.09
N LEU A 129 5.89 20.62 5.94
CA LEU A 129 4.80 20.97 5.02
C LEU A 129 3.43 20.87 5.70
N GLN A 130 3.19 19.81 6.49
CA GLN A 130 1.94 19.63 7.26
C GLN A 130 1.65 20.76 8.26
N THR A 131 2.65 21.57 8.61
CA THR A 131 2.45 22.70 9.54
C THR A 131 2.00 23.98 8.83
N LEU A 132 2.11 24.03 7.49
CA LEU A 132 1.67 25.15 6.70
C LEU A 132 0.16 25.08 6.46
N SER A 133 -0.54 26.13 6.83
CA SER A 133 -1.97 26.23 6.61
C SER A 133 -2.33 26.61 5.17
N LEU A 134 -3.50 26.21 4.71
CA LEU A 134 -4.04 26.64 3.42
C LEU A 134 -4.12 28.18 3.34
N ARG A 135 -4.42 28.87 4.46
CA ARG A 135 -4.45 30.34 4.52
C ARG A 135 -3.11 30.98 4.18
N GLN A 136 -2.00 30.38 4.63
CA GLN A 136 -0.65 30.88 4.30
C GLN A 136 -0.34 30.75 2.82
N TRP A 137 -0.69 29.61 2.22
CA TRP A 137 -0.53 29.39 0.78
C TRP A 137 -1.40 30.35 -0.05
N LEU A 138 -2.67 30.52 0.34
CA LEU A 138 -3.55 31.50 -0.32
C LEU A 138 -3.02 32.93 -0.18
N GLY A 139 -2.56 33.31 1.01
CA GLY A 139 -1.97 34.63 1.23
C GLY A 139 -0.73 34.90 0.39
N MET A 140 0.12 33.89 0.14
CA MET A 140 1.25 34.01 -0.79
C MET A 140 0.76 34.19 -2.23
N TYR A 141 -0.19 33.37 -2.66
CA TYR A 141 -0.75 33.44 -4.01
C TYR A 141 -1.41 34.79 -4.28
N GLU A 142 -2.26 35.26 -3.37
CA GLU A 142 -2.96 36.55 -3.47
C GLU A 142 -1.96 37.73 -3.49
N LEU A 143 -0.91 37.66 -2.68
CA LEU A 143 0.13 38.68 -2.66
C LEU A 143 0.88 38.78 -4.00
N LEU A 144 1.24 37.65 -4.59
CA LEU A 144 1.90 37.60 -5.89
C LEU A 144 0.97 38.06 -7.02
N LEU A 145 -0.29 37.67 -6.96
CA LEU A 145 -1.31 38.07 -7.93
C LEU A 145 -1.55 39.57 -7.93
N ALA A 146 -1.64 40.18 -6.75
CA ALA A 146 -1.89 41.61 -6.59
C ALA A 146 -0.75 42.49 -7.14
N LYS A 147 0.46 41.94 -7.26
CA LYS A 147 1.65 42.65 -7.76
C LYS A 147 2.14 42.17 -9.12
N ALA A 148 1.35 41.32 -9.77
CA ALA A 148 1.68 40.74 -11.07
C ALA A 148 1.57 41.77 -12.20
N ASP A 149 2.48 41.69 -13.16
CA ASP A 149 2.32 42.38 -14.43
C ASP A 149 1.15 41.79 -15.22
N PRO A 150 0.17 42.60 -15.67
CA PRO A 150 -1.03 42.09 -16.34
C PRO A 150 -0.74 41.25 -17.59
N ALA A 151 0.27 41.65 -18.40
CA ALA A 151 0.61 40.94 -19.64
C ALA A 151 1.24 39.56 -19.34
N LEU A 152 2.16 39.50 -18.35
CA LEU A 152 2.73 38.22 -17.90
C LEU A 152 1.71 37.32 -17.23
N LEU A 153 0.82 37.91 -16.42
CA LEU A 153 -0.27 37.16 -15.79
C LEU A 153 -1.20 36.50 -16.83
N GLN A 154 -1.57 37.28 -17.87
CA GLN A 154 -2.41 36.75 -18.96
C GLN A 154 -1.70 35.60 -19.70
N THR A 155 -0.40 35.79 -20.00
CA THR A 155 0.41 34.75 -20.67
C THR A 155 0.51 33.48 -19.83
N ALA A 156 0.86 33.61 -18.54
CA ALA A 156 0.93 32.46 -17.61
C ALA A 156 -0.42 31.78 -17.42
N SER A 157 -1.52 32.54 -17.33
CA SER A 157 -2.87 32.02 -17.20
C SER A 157 -3.30 31.21 -18.44
N ARG A 158 -3.02 31.71 -19.65
CA ARG A 158 -3.28 30.99 -20.90
C ARG A 158 -2.51 29.68 -20.96
N GLN A 159 -1.21 29.73 -20.65
CA GLN A 159 -0.36 28.53 -20.63
C GLN A 159 -0.83 27.50 -19.60
N LEU A 160 -1.24 27.94 -18.41
CA LEU A 160 -1.77 27.05 -17.37
C LEU A 160 -3.09 26.40 -17.81
N THR A 161 -3.98 27.17 -18.45
CA THR A 161 -5.26 26.67 -18.97
C THR A 161 -5.04 25.67 -20.09
N ASP A 162 -4.17 25.97 -21.05
CA ASP A 162 -3.83 25.06 -22.15
C ASP A 162 -3.16 23.77 -21.65
N ALA A 163 -2.19 23.88 -20.74
CA ALA A 163 -1.57 22.71 -20.11
C ALA A 163 -2.57 21.84 -19.35
N ARG A 164 -3.56 22.45 -18.68
CA ARG A 164 -4.62 21.75 -17.95
C ARG A 164 -5.58 21.03 -18.88
N LEU A 165 -6.05 21.69 -19.96
CA LEU A 165 -6.93 21.04 -20.94
C LEU A 165 -6.24 19.83 -21.60
N ARG A 166 -4.97 19.99 -22.00
CA ARG A 166 -4.17 18.85 -22.51
C ARG A 166 -4.00 17.75 -21.46
N ALA A 167 -3.83 18.09 -20.18
CA ALA A 167 -3.71 17.10 -19.12
C ALA A 167 -5.02 16.36 -18.89
N VAL A 168 -6.16 17.04 -18.90
CA VAL A 168 -7.50 16.48 -18.78
C VAL A 168 -7.78 15.48 -19.92
N GLU A 169 -7.49 15.88 -21.16
CA GLU A 169 -7.62 15.01 -22.34
C GLU A 169 -6.76 13.75 -22.22
N MET A 170 -5.48 13.92 -21.88
CA MET A 170 -4.54 12.78 -21.77
C MET A 170 -4.90 11.84 -20.62
N LEU A 171 -5.30 12.36 -19.46
CA LEU A 171 -5.70 11.52 -18.33
C LEU A 171 -6.95 10.70 -18.65
N SER A 172 -7.93 11.26 -19.38
CA SER A 172 -9.12 10.52 -19.80
C SER A 172 -8.77 9.37 -20.75
N ILE A 173 -7.84 9.59 -21.68
CA ILE A 173 -7.32 8.56 -22.58
C ILE A 173 -6.58 7.46 -21.76
N TRP A 174 -5.78 7.84 -20.76
CA TRP A 174 -5.11 6.87 -19.91
C TRP A 174 -6.08 6.02 -19.10
N ILE A 175 -7.15 6.62 -18.55
CA ILE A 175 -8.21 5.90 -17.85
C ILE A 175 -8.83 4.85 -18.75
N ALA A 176 -9.25 5.20 -19.96
CA ALA A 176 -9.82 4.28 -20.92
C ALA A 176 -8.83 3.17 -21.33
N SER A 177 -7.57 3.52 -21.54
CA SER A 177 -6.50 2.57 -21.89
C SER A 177 -6.16 1.60 -20.75
N GLU A 178 -6.12 2.07 -19.51
CA GLU A 178 -5.82 1.20 -18.35
C GLU A 178 -6.98 0.27 -18.00
N ALA A 179 -8.20 0.68 -18.26
CA ALA A 179 -9.38 -0.15 -18.04
C ALA A 179 -9.37 -1.44 -18.88
N ILE A 180 -8.70 -1.44 -20.05
CA ILE A 180 -8.57 -2.60 -20.92
C ILE A 180 -7.29 -3.43 -20.69
N GLU A 181 -6.58 -3.21 -19.59
CA GLU A 181 -5.43 -4.07 -19.22
C GLU A 181 -5.88 -5.53 -19.04
N PRO A 182 -5.12 -6.51 -19.56
CA PRO A 182 -5.52 -7.92 -19.55
C PRO A 182 -5.87 -8.48 -18.17
N ASP A 183 -5.21 -7.97 -17.12
CA ASP A 183 -5.46 -8.38 -15.75
C ASP A 183 -6.84 -7.90 -15.24
N LEU A 184 -7.33 -6.74 -15.68
CA LEU A 184 -8.66 -6.23 -15.35
C LEU A 184 -9.75 -6.88 -16.19
N ILE A 185 -9.50 -7.08 -17.48
CA ILE A 185 -10.42 -7.80 -18.39
C ILE A 185 -10.70 -9.22 -17.88
N ARG A 186 -9.67 -9.88 -17.35
CA ARG A 186 -9.82 -11.22 -16.79
C ARG A 186 -10.78 -11.26 -15.61
N ILE A 187 -10.83 -10.21 -14.79
CA ILE A 187 -11.76 -10.09 -13.66
C ILE A 187 -13.15 -9.73 -14.15
N ALA A 188 -13.25 -8.83 -15.13
CA ALA A 188 -14.50 -8.35 -15.68
C ALA A 188 -14.43 -8.21 -17.21
N PRO A 189 -14.75 -9.27 -17.97
CA PRO A 189 -14.74 -9.23 -19.44
C PRO A 189 -15.61 -8.13 -20.06
N ARG A 190 -16.64 -7.68 -19.35
CA ARG A 190 -17.53 -6.57 -19.78
C ARG A 190 -16.81 -5.23 -19.96
N LEU A 191 -15.58 -5.08 -19.45
CA LEU A 191 -14.78 -3.88 -19.69
C LEU A 191 -14.40 -3.68 -21.17
N LEU A 192 -14.49 -4.73 -21.99
CA LEU A 192 -14.29 -4.66 -23.46
C LEU A 192 -15.53 -4.14 -24.21
N GLU A 193 -16.67 -4.02 -23.54
CA GLU A 193 -17.88 -3.51 -24.17
C GLU A 193 -17.69 -2.01 -24.48
N ALA A 194 -18.26 -1.56 -25.61
CA ALA A 194 -18.13 -0.19 -26.10
C ALA A 194 -18.69 0.87 -25.13
N ASP A 195 -19.58 0.45 -24.23
CA ASP A 195 -20.26 1.30 -23.26
C ASP A 195 -19.67 1.19 -21.84
N SER A 196 -18.41 0.75 -21.71
CA SER A 196 -17.78 0.75 -20.40
C SER A 196 -17.71 2.18 -19.82
N ALA A 197 -17.92 2.32 -18.50
CA ALA A 197 -17.94 3.62 -17.83
C ALA A 197 -16.67 4.46 -18.11
N PHE A 198 -15.53 3.81 -18.25
CA PHE A 198 -14.25 4.46 -18.53
C PHE A 198 -14.17 5.04 -19.94
N VAL A 199 -14.72 4.33 -20.93
CA VAL A 199 -14.81 4.81 -22.33
C VAL A 199 -15.86 5.91 -22.45
N ALA A 200 -16.98 5.79 -21.74
CA ALA A 200 -18.01 6.83 -21.69
C ALA A 200 -17.46 8.13 -21.09
N LEU A 201 -16.71 8.04 -19.98
CA LEU A 201 -16.02 9.18 -19.37
C LEU A 201 -15.05 9.85 -20.36
N GLN A 202 -14.24 9.07 -21.10
CA GLN A 202 -13.29 9.62 -22.08
C GLN A 202 -14.02 10.38 -23.19
N ARG A 203 -15.13 9.85 -23.70
CA ARG A 203 -15.95 10.52 -24.73
C ARG A 203 -16.52 11.85 -24.23
N GLU A 204 -17.00 11.87 -22.99
CA GLU A 204 -17.60 13.08 -22.40
C GLU A 204 -16.53 14.15 -22.13
N VAL A 205 -15.37 13.74 -21.62
CA VAL A 205 -14.22 14.64 -21.44
C VAL A 205 -13.75 15.21 -22.78
N ALA A 206 -13.73 14.41 -23.84
CA ALA A 206 -13.35 14.89 -25.17
C ALA A 206 -14.28 16.00 -25.67
N LYS A 207 -15.62 15.85 -25.49
CA LYS A 207 -16.59 16.89 -25.81
C LYS A 207 -16.38 18.18 -25.01
N MET A 208 -16.11 18.02 -23.69
CA MET A 208 -15.83 19.17 -22.83
C MET A 208 -14.56 19.92 -23.27
N VAL A 209 -13.47 19.19 -23.58
CA VAL A 209 -12.22 19.79 -24.05
C VAL A 209 -12.42 20.50 -25.37
N GLU A 210 -13.16 19.90 -26.30
CA GLU A 210 -13.49 20.51 -27.59
C GLU A 210 -14.32 21.79 -27.41
N HIS A 211 -15.30 21.78 -26.51
CA HIS A 211 -16.09 22.96 -26.17
C HIS A 211 -15.18 24.12 -25.69
N TYR A 212 -14.28 23.86 -24.72
CA TYR A 212 -13.38 24.89 -24.19
C TYR A 212 -12.26 25.33 -25.14
N ARG A 213 -12.02 24.62 -26.24
CA ARG A 213 -11.13 25.08 -27.32
C ARG A 213 -11.80 26.10 -28.24
N HIS A 214 -13.13 26.04 -28.38
CA HIS A 214 -13.87 26.87 -29.31
C HIS A 214 -14.80 27.89 -28.65
N SER A 215 -15.09 27.76 -27.36
CA SER A 215 -15.96 28.64 -26.60
C SER A 215 -15.38 28.96 -25.21
N GLU A 216 -15.63 30.18 -24.73
CA GLU A 216 -15.35 30.59 -23.36
C GLU A 216 -16.54 30.34 -22.42
N GLU A 217 -17.67 29.86 -22.94
CA GLU A 217 -18.85 29.55 -22.15
C GLU A 217 -18.64 28.35 -21.22
N THR A 218 -19.39 28.31 -20.13
CA THR A 218 -19.34 27.21 -19.16
C THR A 218 -19.97 25.95 -19.75
N TYR A 219 -19.25 24.83 -19.69
CA TYR A 219 -19.75 23.53 -20.10
C TYR A 219 -20.70 22.97 -19.04
N ASP A 220 -21.81 22.34 -19.44
CA ASP A 220 -22.69 21.61 -18.51
C ASP A 220 -22.01 20.31 -18.06
N THR A 221 -21.75 20.23 -16.77
CA THR A 221 -21.00 19.14 -16.15
C THR A 221 -21.84 18.06 -15.49
N ALA A 222 -23.15 18.19 -15.49
CA ALA A 222 -24.04 17.24 -14.81
C ALA A 222 -23.84 15.81 -15.32
N HIS A 223 -23.69 15.64 -16.63
CA HIS A 223 -23.42 14.33 -17.24
C HIS A 223 -22.02 13.81 -16.88
N LEU A 224 -21.02 14.69 -16.83
CA LEU A 224 -19.64 14.34 -16.47
C LEU A 224 -19.51 13.85 -15.02
N GLU A 225 -20.25 14.48 -14.08
CA GLU A 225 -20.29 14.03 -12.68
C GLU A 225 -20.87 12.62 -12.55
N VAL A 226 -21.94 12.32 -13.30
CA VAL A 226 -22.50 10.97 -13.36
C VAL A 226 -21.49 9.96 -13.89
N MET A 227 -20.72 10.32 -14.93
CA MET A 227 -19.67 9.44 -15.47
C MET A 227 -18.54 9.19 -14.45
N PHE A 228 -18.14 10.19 -13.66
CA PHE A 228 -17.18 9.99 -12.57
C PHE A 228 -17.69 9.02 -11.51
N ASP A 229 -18.95 9.20 -11.06
CA ASP A 229 -19.57 8.29 -10.07
C ASP A 229 -19.67 6.85 -10.60
N GLN A 230 -20.02 6.68 -11.88
CA GLN A 230 -20.04 5.36 -12.52
C GLN A 230 -18.64 4.73 -12.58
N CYS A 231 -17.58 5.49 -12.87
CA CYS A 231 -16.22 5.00 -12.87
C CYS A 231 -15.76 4.59 -11.46
N GLU A 232 -16.08 5.38 -10.43
CA GLU A 232 -15.78 5.05 -9.03
C GLU A 232 -16.50 3.76 -8.60
N LYS A 233 -17.78 3.61 -8.91
CA LYS A 233 -18.57 2.38 -8.67
C LYS A 233 -17.99 1.17 -9.43
N GLN A 234 -17.50 1.38 -10.65
CA GLN A 234 -16.87 0.32 -11.43
C GLN A 234 -15.53 -0.12 -10.80
N ILE A 235 -14.73 0.81 -10.28
CA ILE A 235 -13.50 0.47 -9.55
C ILE A 235 -13.81 -0.33 -8.30
N ASP A 236 -14.82 0.07 -7.52
CA ASP A 236 -15.23 -0.65 -6.32
C ASP A 236 -15.78 -2.04 -6.65
N TYR A 237 -16.50 -2.18 -7.74
CA TYR A 237 -16.93 -3.48 -8.26
C TYR A 237 -15.73 -4.37 -8.61
N LEU A 238 -14.73 -3.82 -9.32
CA LEU A 238 -13.50 -4.53 -9.68
C LEU A 238 -12.68 -4.92 -8.45
N ARG A 239 -12.61 -4.05 -7.44
CA ARG A 239 -11.96 -4.36 -6.16
C ARG A 239 -12.65 -5.56 -5.49
N ARG A 240 -13.96 -5.51 -5.30
CA ARG A 240 -14.74 -6.60 -4.68
C ARG A 240 -14.65 -7.90 -5.46
N ARG A 241 -14.72 -7.84 -6.78
CA ARG A 241 -14.65 -9.04 -7.63
C ARG A 241 -13.24 -9.61 -7.72
N GLY A 242 -12.22 -8.76 -7.72
CA GLY A 242 -10.82 -9.18 -7.67
C GLY A 242 -10.39 -9.80 -6.34
N THR A 243 -11.20 -9.65 -5.28
CA THR A 243 -10.97 -10.21 -3.95
C THR A 243 -11.95 -11.34 -3.61
N GLY A 244 -12.99 -11.56 -4.44
CA GLY A 244 -14.01 -12.58 -4.22
C GLY A 244 -13.50 -14.02 -4.31
N ALA A 245 -14.20 -14.92 -3.63
CA ALA A 245 -13.89 -16.35 -3.59
C ALA A 245 -13.73 -16.94 -5.01
N GLY A 246 -12.60 -17.54 -5.30
CA GLY A 246 -12.28 -18.20 -6.58
C GLY A 246 -11.67 -17.30 -7.66
N SER A 247 -11.55 -15.98 -7.45
CA SER A 247 -10.92 -15.07 -8.43
C SER A 247 -9.44 -14.79 -8.15
N GLY A 248 -9.01 -14.98 -6.90
CA GLY A 248 -7.66 -14.64 -6.44
C GLY A 248 -7.32 -13.15 -6.66
N SER A 249 -6.69 -12.51 -5.70
CA SER A 249 -6.28 -11.11 -5.84
C SER A 249 -4.79 -11.03 -6.20
N SER A 250 -4.45 -10.12 -7.11
CA SER A 250 -3.06 -9.86 -7.48
C SER A 250 -2.65 -8.48 -7.00
N VAL A 251 -1.47 -8.38 -6.39
CA VAL A 251 -0.86 -7.08 -6.05
C VAL A 251 -0.77 -6.19 -7.29
N LYS A 252 -0.61 -6.79 -8.49
CA LYS A 252 -0.62 -6.05 -9.76
C LYS A 252 -1.99 -5.44 -10.04
N VAL A 253 -3.08 -6.19 -9.84
CA VAL A 253 -4.44 -5.68 -9.98
C VAL A 253 -4.72 -4.58 -8.97
N ALA A 254 -4.37 -4.78 -7.69
CA ALA A 254 -4.53 -3.76 -6.66
C ALA A 254 -3.79 -2.47 -7.01
N HIS A 255 -2.57 -2.58 -7.53
CA HIS A 255 -1.77 -1.45 -7.99
C HIS A 255 -2.38 -0.74 -9.20
N LEU A 256 -2.92 -1.49 -10.17
CA LEU A 256 -3.62 -0.93 -11.33
C LEU A 256 -4.89 -0.18 -10.92
N LEU A 257 -5.70 -0.75 -10.04
CA LEU A 257 -6.92 -0.11 -9.54
C LEU A 257 -6.63 1.15 -8.72
N GLU A 258 -5.58 1.12 -7.90
CA GLU A 258 -5.14 2.29 -7.13
C GLU A 258 -4.67 3.41 -8.06
N ARG A 259 -3.87 3.07 -9.08
CA ARG A 259 -3.42 4.02 -10.10
C ARG A 259 -4.59 4.59 -10.90
N LEU A 260 -5.54 3.75 -11.28
CA LEU A 260 -6.74 4.17 -12.00
C LEU A 260 -7.56 5.16 -11.15
N GLN A 261 -7.73 4.89 -9.85
CA GLN A 261 -8.37 5.79 -8.91
C GLN A 261 -7.65 7.14 -8.82
N GLN A 262 -6.31 7.13 -8.63
CA GLN A 262 -5.51 8.35 -8.58
C GLN A 262 -5.60 9.17 -9.88
N THR A 263 -5.72 8.49 -11.02
CA THR A 263 -5.86 9.14 -12.32
C THR A 263 -7.23 9.81 -12.45
N ILE A 264 -8.30 9.15 -11.99
CA ILE A 264 -9.67 9.70 -11.95
C ILE A 264 -9.75 10.89 -10.99
N ASP A 265 -9.20 10.76 -9.78
CA ASP A 265 -9.19 11.84 -8.79
C ASP A 265 -8.45 13.09 -9.32
N ARG A 266 -7.34 12.87 -10.01
CA ARG A 266 -6.60 13.94 -10.68
C ARG A 266 -7.40 14.58 -11.81
N LEU A 267 -8.05 13.76 -12.65
CA LEU A 267 -8.90 14.24 -13.74
C LEU A 267 -10.05 15.08 -13.18
N LYS A 268 -10.77 14.58 -12.16
CA LYS A 268 -11.87 15.27 -11.48
C LYS A 268 -11.41 16.62 -10.90
N LEU A 269 -10.25 16.64 -10.22
CA LEU A 269 -9.70 17.89 -9.68
C LEU A 269 -9.38 18.92 -10.77
N LEU A 270 -8.74 18.50 -11.87
CA LEU A 270 -8.40 19.40 -12.98
C LEU A 270 -9.64 19.93 -13.71
N THR A 271 -10.66 19.10 -13.85
CA THR A 271 -11.96 19.47 -14.44
C THR A 271 -12.66 20.50 -13.54
N ASN A 272 -12.72 20.27 -12.23
CA ASN A 272 -13.35 21.19 -11.29
C ASN A 272 -12.66 22.58 -11.27
N ILE A 273 -11.32 22.64 -11.38
CA ILE A 273 -10.59 23.90 -11.52
C ILE A 273 -11.01 24.69 -12.77
N GLN A 274 -11.43 23.99 -13.84
CA GLN A 274 -11.89 24.65 -15.07
C GLN A 274 -13.26 25.30 -14.90
N ILE A 275 -14.13 24.68 -14.10
CA ILE A 275 -15.57 24.98 -14.04
C ILE A 275 -15.92 25.91 -12.88
N GLU A 276 -15.30 25.73 -11.71
CA GLU A 276 -15.73 26.40 -10.49
C GLU A 276 -15.26 27.84 -10.35
N THR A 277 -16.08 28.65 -9.68
CA THR A 277 -15.77 30.04 -9.28
C THR A 277 -14.63 30.13 -8.27
N SER A 278 -14.37 29.07 -7.48
CA SER A 278 -13.29 29.02 -6.47
C SER A 278 -11.94 28.52 -7.03
N ARG A 279 -11.59 28.86 -8.26
CA ARG A 279 -10.38 28.41 -8.99
C ARG A 279 -9.09 28.58 -8.19
N THR A 280 -8.95 29.66 -7.46
CA THR A 280 -7.74 29.96 -6.65
C THR A 280 -7.51 28.89 -5.59
N ARG A 281 -8.52 28.55 -4.80
CA ARG A 281 -8.43 27.55 -3.73
C ARG A 281 -8.11 26.16 -4.30
N LEU A 282 -8.76 25.77 -5.38
CA LEU A 282 -8.51 24.48 -6.03
C LEU A 282 -7.12 24.40 -6.65
N THR A 283 -6.63 25.50 -7.24
CA THR A 283 -5.26 25.59 -7.79
C THR A 283 -4.21 25.44 -6.69
N VAL A 284 -4.41 26.10 -5.54
CA VAL A 284 -3.52 25.96 -4.39
C VAL A 284 -3.56 24.55 -3.80
N ASN A 285 -4.74 23.94 -3.72
CA ASN A 285 -4.88 22.54 -3.29
C ASN A 285 -4.15 21.59 -4.25
N LEU A 286 -4.27 21.78 -5.56
CA LEU A 286 -3.54 21.00 -6.56
C LEU A 286 -2.03 21.17 -6.40
N MET A 287 -1.55 22.39 -6.21
CA MET A 287 -0.13 22.67 -5.97
C MET A 287 0.37 21.94 -4.72
N ASN A 288 -0.36 22.02 -3.62
CA ASN A 288 -0.03 21.28 -2.40
C ASN A 288 0.00 19.76 -2.63
N ALA A 289 -1.00 19.22 -3.31
CA ALA A 289 -1.02 17.79 -3.65
C ALA A 289 0.20 17.37 -4.49
N MET A 290 0.64 18.21 -5.44
CA MET A 290 1.83 17.95 -6.24
C MET A 290 3.12 18.06 -5.41
N ILE A 291 3.20 18.97 -4.44
CA ILE A 291 4.35 19.10 -3.52
C ILE A 291 4.45 17.82 -2.65
N TYR A 292 3.36 17.38 -2.04
CA TYR A 292 3.35 16.12 -1.27
C TYR A 292 3.74 14.93 -2.13
N ALA A 293 3.22 14.85 -3.34
CA ALA A 293 3.55 13.80 -4.29
C ALA A 293 5.05 13.78 -4.67
N ALA A 294 5.68 14.95 -4.79
CA ALA A 294 7.12 15.04 -5.03
C ALA A 294 7.93 14.52 -3.84
N VAL A 295 7.53 14.84 -2.60
CA VAL A 295 8.16 14.30 -1.38
C VAL A 295 8.03 12.78 -1.31
N GLU A 296 6.83 12.25 -1.58
CA GLU A 296 6.56 10.81 -1.55
C GLU A 296 7.34 10.04 -2.63
N GLN A 297 7.57 10.65 -3.78
CA GLN A 297 8.30 10.01 -4.88
C GLN A 297 9.76 9.71 -4.51
N TYR A 298 10.38 10.46 -3.59
CA TYR A 298 11.73 10.18 -3.10
C TYR A 298 11.76 9.21 -1.91
N SER A 299 10.65 9.05 -1.21
CA SER A 299 10.60 8.25 0.01
C SER A 299 10.54 6.75 -0.30
N THR A 300 11.63 6.04 -0.02
CA THR A 300 11.66 4.58 -0.05
C THR A 300 10.80 3.97 1.06
N SER A 301 10.71 4.66 2.21
CA SER A 301 9.87 4.26 3.34
C SER A 301 8.38 4.32 2.98
N HIS A 302 7.95 5.38 2.29
CA HIS A 302 6.56 5.51 1.82
C HIS A 302 6.22 4.42 0.81
N LEU A 303 7.08 4.18 -0.20
CA LEU A 303 6.90 3.12 -1.18
C LEU A 303 6.76 1.74 -0.51
N ARG A 304 7.65 1.43 0.46
CA ARG A 304 7.59 0.16 1.21
C ARG A 304 6.29 0.04 2.00
N LYS A 305 5.91 1.07 2.76
CA LYS A 305 4.67 1.06 3.56
C LYS A 305 3.42 0.91 2.69
N SER A 306 3.35 1.63 1.57
CA SER A 306 2.25 1.54 0.62
C SER A 306 2.16 0.15 -0.01
N SER A 307 3.28 -0.41 -0.45
CA SER A 307 3.33 -1.76 -1.04
C SER A 307 3.00 -2.86 -0.04
N ILE A 308 3.48 -2.76 1.22
CA ILE A 308 3.13 -3.70 2.29
C ILE A 308 1.64 -3.60 2.60
N ARG A 309 1.07 -2.39 2.65
CA ARG A 309 -0.37 -2.20 2.88
C ARG A 309 -1.21 -2.81 1.77
N MET A 310 -0.85 -2.59 0.50
CA MET A 310 -1.53 -3.21 -0.64
C MET A 310 -1.42 -4.74 -0.61
N LEU A 311 -0.24 -5.28 -0.29
CA LEU A 311 -0.03 -6.72 -0.16
C LEU A 311 -0.83 -7.30 1.01
N ALA A 312 -0.78 -6.67 2.18
CA ALA A 312 -1.54 -7.08 3.34
C ALA A 312 -3.05 -7.08 3.03
N ARG A 313 -3.56 -5.99 2.43
CA ARG A 313 -4.96 -5.90 2.03
C ARG A 313 -5.35 -6.99 1.03
N SER A 314 -4.54 -7.22 0.01
CA SER A 314 -4.75 -8.29 -0.98
C SER A 314 -4.79 -9.69 -0.34
N ILE A 315 -3.95 -9.94 0.67
CA ILE A 315 -3.94 -11.21 1.41
C ILE A 315 -5.14 -11.31 2.36
N THR A 316 -5.51 -10.23 3.05
CA THR A 316 -6.59 -10.23 4.05
C THR A 316 -7.96 -10.37 3.40
N GLU A 317 -8.23 -9.62 2.34
CA GLU A 317 -9.51 -9.65 1.62
C GLU A 317 -9.78 -11.05 1.03
N ASN A 318 -8.76 -11.74 0.53
CA ASN A 318 -8.92 -13.09 -0.02
C ASN A 318 -9.04 -14.17 1.07
N LYS A 319 -8.47 -13.94 2.25
CA LYS A 319 -8.51 -14.88 3.39
C LYS A 319 -9.74 -14.72 4.29
N SER A 320 -10.47 -13.61 4.20
CA SER A 320 -11.71 -13.44 4.96
C SER A 320 -12.66 -14.63 4.72
N HIS A 321 -12.81 -15.06 3.48
CA HIS A 321 -13.61 -16.23 3.14
C HIS A 321 -13.03 -17.58 3.63
N HIS A 322 -11.71 -17.72 3.67
CA HIS A 322 -11.06 -18.93 4.21
C HIS A 322 -10.95 -18.90 5.74
N GLY A 323 -10.81 -17.71 6.33
CA GLY A 323 -10.76 -17.50 7.79
C GLY A 323 -12.07 -17.81 8.49
N GLU A 324 -13.21 -17.67 7.82
CA GLU A 324 -14.53 -18.03 8.38
C GLU A 324 -14.63 -19.50 8.76
N HIS A 325 -13.95 -20.41 8.06
CA HIS A 325 -13.90 -21.84 8.42
C HIS A 325 -13.15 -22.14 9.72
N TYR A 326 -12.33 -21.20 10.21
CA TYR A 326 -11.57 -21.33 11.46
C TYR A 326 -12.27 -20.69 12.67
N ILE A 327 -13.43 -20.06 12.47
CA ILE A 327 -14.22 -19.43 13.54
C ILE A 327 -15.48 -20.27 13.74
N THR A 328 -15.63 -20.84 14.94
CA THR A 328 -16.79 -21.67 15.28
C THR A 328 -17.89 -20.80 15.88
N ARG A 329 -19.04 -20.74 15.24
CA ARG A 329 -20.21 -19.98 15.70
C ARG A 329 -21.24 -20.88 16.37
N ASN A 330 -21.29 -22.16 15.97
CA ASN A 330 -22.28 -23.16 16.39
C ASN A 330 -21.63 -24.39 17.02
N ARG A 331 -22.40 -25.17 17.81
CA ARG A 331 -21.93 -26.41 18.42
C ARG A 331 -21.47 -27.45 17.37
N SER A 332 -22.13 -27.55 16.24
CA SER A 332 -21.74 -28.44 15.14
C SER A 332 -20.35 -28.08 14.58
N GLU A 333 -20.09 -26.81 14.36
CA GLU A 333 -18.80 -26.32 13.88
C GLU A 333 -17.68 -26.53 14.92
N TYR A 334 -18.04 -26.42 16.21
CA TYR A 334 -17.13 -26.70 17.32
C TYR A 334 -16.63 -28.16 17.27
N PHE A 335 -17.55 -29.14 17.13
CA PHE A 335 -17.16 -30.54 17.02
C PHE A 335 -16.42 -30.86 15.72
N LYS A 336 -16.80 -30.26 14.61
CA LYS A 336 -16.06 -30.40 13.34
C LYS A 336 -14.62 -29.88 13.50
N MET A 337 -14.44 -28.74 14.16
CA MET A 337 -13.11 -28.18 14.46
C MET A 337 -12.31 -29.13 15.37
N PHE A 338 -12.94 -29.69 16.40
CA PHE A 338 -12.30 -30.66 17.28
C PHE A 338 -11.81 -31.91 16.52
N TYR A 339 -12.64 -32.52 15.67
CA TYR A 339 -12.25 -33.68 14.87
C TYR A 339 -11.15 -33.34 13.84
N SER A 340 -11.24 -32.21 13.20
CA SER A 340 -10.19 -31.72 12.30
C SER A 340 -8.87 -31.50 13.05
N ALA A 341 -8.92 -30.93 14.24
CA ALA A 341 -7.75 -30.73 15.09
C ALA A 341 -7.22 -32.08 15.64
N ALA A 342 -8.08 -33.00 15.98
CA ALA A 342 -7.71 -34.37 16.39
C ALA A 342 -6.91 -35.10 15.30
N GLY A 343 -7.33 -35.00 14.03
CA GLY A 343 -6.57 -35.52 12.89
C GLY A 343 -5.18 -34.87 12.77
N GLY A 344 -5.09 -33.54 12.98
CA GLY A 344 -3.81 -32.85 13.08
C GLY A 344 -2.94 -33.37 14.23
N GLY A 345 -3.54 -33.62 15.40
CA GLY A 345 -2.88 -34.20 16.58
C GLY A 345 -2.21 -35.55 16.33
N VAL A 346 -2.85 -36.44 15.55
CA VAL A 346 -2.26 -37.73 15.15
C VAL A 346 -0.94 -37.51 14.38
N ILE A 347 -0.96 -36.66 13.39
CA ILE A 347 0.24 -36.40 12.56
C ILE A 347 1.33 -35.70 13.40
N ILE A 348 0.96 -34.76 14.29
CA ILE A 348 1.89 -34.10 15.21
C ILE A 348 2.59 -35.12 16.12
N ALA A 349 1.87 -36.10 16.67
CA ALA A 349 2.45 -37.17 17.47
C ALA A 349 3.47 -37.99 16.69
N LEU A 350 3.14 -38.38 15.46
CA LEU A 350 4.05 -39.12 14.59
C LEU A 350 5.29 -38.33 14.23
N MET A 351 5.14 -37.00 13.92
CA MET A 351 6.28 -36.12 13.67
C MET A 351 7.20 -35.99 14.89
N ALA A 352 6.62 -35.88 16.09
CA ALA A 352 7.38 -35.79 17.33
C ALA A 352 8.19 -37.07 17.61
N LEU A 353 7.58 -38.23 17.43
CA LEU A 353 8.27 -39.53 17.55
C LEU A 353 9.38 -39.66 16.51
N ASN A 354 9.12 -39.31 15.27
CA ASN A 354 10.14 -39.35 14.21
C ASN A 354 11.30 -38.38 14.48
N LYS A 355 11.03 -37.21 15.05
CA LYS A 355 12.09 -36.28 15.48
C LYS A 355 13.00 -36.89 16.53
N ILE A 356 12.43 -37.61 17.52
CA ILE A 356 13.21 -38.28 18.56
C ILE A 356 14.06 -39.38 17.93
N HIS A 357 13.50 -40.17 17.00
CA HIS A 357 14.22 -41.18 16.26
C HIS A 357 15.38 -40.58 15.43
N ILE A 358 15.15 -39.50 14.68
CA ILE A 358 16.21 -38.77 13.93
C ILE A 358 17.35 -38.34 14.87
N ALA A 359 17.01 -37.85 16.06
CA ALA A 359 18.02 -37.43 17.05
C ALA A 359 18.82 -38.63 17.61
N SER A 360 18.23 -39.83 17.67
CA SER A 360 18.92 -41.06 18.16
C SER A 360 19.89 -41.65 17.13
N LEU A 361 19.82 -41.26 15.85
CA LEU A 361 20.68 -41.79 14.79
C LEU A 361 22.13 -41.24 14.82
N GLY A 362 22.43 -40.28 15.71
CA GLY A 362 23.80 -39.79 15.94
C GLY A 362 24.37 -38.97 14.80
N PHE A 363 23.56 -38.37 13.95
CA PHE A 363 24.03 -37.42 12.92
C PHE A 363 24.60 -36.14 13.53
N GLY A 364 25.46 -35.46 12.79
CA GLY A 364 25.92 -34.13 13.19
C GLY A 364 24.76 -33.12 13.35
N GLU A 365 24.97 -32.09 14.16
CA GLU A 365 23.93 -31.12 14.55
C GLU A 365 23.17 -30.51 13.36
N PHE A 366 23.89 -30.12 12.30
CA PHE A 366 23.30 -29.56 11.10
C PHE A 366 22.37 -30.55 10.39
N THR A 367 22.83 -31.80 10.19
CA THR A 367 22.03 -32.85 9.54
C THR A 367 20.80 -33.20 10.35
N THR A 368 20.93 -33.34 11.66
CA THR A 368 19.80 -33.59 12.57
C THR A 368 18.77 -32.45 12.51
N ALA A 369 19.22 -31.20 12.56
CA ALA A 369 18.33 -30.04 12.45
C ALA A 369 17.62 -29.99 11.08
N PHE A 370 18.35 -30.25 10.00
CA PHE A 370 17.79 -30.28 8.64
C PHE A 370 16.72 -31.40 8.49
N LEU A 371 17.03 -32.62 8.91
CA LEU A 371 16.09 -33.75 8.85
C LEU A 371 14.86 -33.53 9.74
N ALA A 372 15.04 -32.96 10.93
CA ALA A 372 13.94 -32.59 11.79
C ALA A 372 13.07 -31.48 11.15
N GLY A 373 13.70 -30.48 10.52
CA GLY A 373 12.99 -29.43 9.76
C GLY A 373 12.19 -29.99 8.59
N LEU A 374 12.78 -30.92 7.83
CA LEU A 374 12.10 -31.61 6.73
C LEU A 374 10.92 -32.46 7.22
N ASN A 375 11.09 -33.19 8.32
CA ASN A 375 10.03 -33.98 8.96
C ASN A 375 8.81 -33.10 9.32
N TYR A 376 9.03 -31.95 9.97
CA TYR A 376 7.95 -31.03 10.29
C TYR A 376 7.36 -30.38 9.05
N GLY A 377 8.18 -29.99 8.06
CA GLY A 377 7.71 -29.41 6.81
C GLY A 377 6.77 -30.35 6.04
N LEU A 378 7.19 -31.61 5.86
CA LEU A 378 6.38 -32.64 5.19
C LEU A 378 5.11 -32.98 5.99
N GLY A 379 5.22 -33.06 7.31
CA GLY A 379 4.07 -33.33 8.18
C GLY A 379 3.03 -32.20 8.13
N PHE A 380 3.44 -30.94 8.19
CA PHE A 380 2.51 -29.81 8.04
C PHE A 380 1.89 -29.74 6.64
N MET A 381 2.62 -30.12 5.59
CA MET A 381 2.08 -30.25 4.25
C MET A 381 1.00 -31.34 4.19
N LEU A 382 1.25 -32.49 4.81
CA LEU A 382 0.29 -33.60 4.90
C LEU A 382 -0.97 -33.18 5.69
N ILE A 383 -0.81 -32.49 6.82
CA ILE A 383 -1.95 -31.94 7.60
C ILE A 383 -2.81 -31.03 6.71
N HIS A 384 -2.16 -30.18 5.92
CA HIS A 384 -2.88 -29.28 5.01
C HIS A 384 -3.62 -30.04 3.90
N MET A 385 -2.98 -31.02 3.29
CA MET A 385 -3.59 -31.86 2.24
C MET A 385 -4.80 -32.66 2.74
N LEU A 386 -4.77 -33.11 3.99
CA LEU A 386 -5.87 -33.85 4.63
C LEU A 386 -6.95 -32.92 5.23
N HIS A 387 -6.84 -31.59 5.00
CA HIS A 387 -7.73 -30.57 5.55
C HIS A 387 -7.87 -30.63 7.10
N CYS A 388 -6.80 -31.08 7.78
CA CYS A 388 -6.73 -31.05 9.23
C CYS A 388 -6.33 -29.67 9.76
N THR A 389 -6.80 -29.36 10.97
CA THR A 389 -6.55 -28.05 11.60
C THR A 389 -5.38 -28.13 12.57
N VAL A 390 -4.48 -27.13 12.49
CA VAL A 390 -3.42 -26.92 13.48
C VAL A 390 -3.65 -25.58 14.18
N ALA A 391 -3.73 -25.61 15.50
CA ALA A 391 -4.01 -24.44 16.32
C ALA A 391 -3.05 -23.26 16.05
N THR A 392 -1.80 -23.55 15.73
CA THR A 392 -0.75 -22.53 15.49
C THR A 392 -0.95 -21.72 14.19
N LYS A 393 -1.70 -22.22 13.21
CA LYS A 393 -2.01 -21.49 11.95
C LYS A 393 -3.22 -20.57 12.08
N GLN A 394 -4.07 -20.79 13.05
CA GLN A 394 -5.34 -20.10 13.23
C GLN A 394 -5.19 -18.57 13.42
N PRO A 395 -4.24 -18.05 14.24
CA PRO A 395 -4.10 -16.61 14.44
C PRO A 395 -3.82 -15.82 13.16
N ALA A 396 -3.02 -16.37 12.24
CA ALA A 396 -2.72 -15.70 10.98
C ALA A 396 -3.94 -15.62 10.04
N MET A 397 -4.85 -16.60 10.14
CA MET A 397 -6.06 -16.67 9.32
C MET A 397 -7.17 -15.76 9.87
N THR A 398 -7.28 -15.64 11.20
CA THR A 398 -8.30 -14.80 11.86
C THR A 398 -7.95 -13.32 11.89
N ALA A 399 -6.67 -12.96 11.81
CA ALA A 399 -6.22 -11.55 11.73
C ALA A 399 -6.86 -10.79 10.55
N ALA A 400 -7.11 -11.46 9.43
CA ALA A 400 -7.80 -10.91 8.28
C ALA A 400 -9.23 -10.46 8.61
N SER A 401 -9.99 -11.33 9.32
CA SER A 401 -11.38 -11.03 9.73
C SER A 401 -11.45 -9.87 10.73
N PHE A 402 -10.42 -9.70 11.58
CA PHE A 402 -10.30 -8.53 12.44
C PHE A 402 -10.08 -7.25 11.64
N ALA A 403 -9.16 -7.27 10.68
CA ALA A 403 -8.86 -6.10 9.85
C ALA A 403 -10.07 -5.62 9.06
N GLU A 404 -10.87 -6.55 8.50
CA GLU A 404 -12.08 -6.23 7.74
C GLU A 404 -13.14 -5.56 8.62
N GLN A 405 -13.31 -6.00 9.87
CA GLN A 405 -14.29 -5.41 10.78
C GLN A 405 -13.88 -4.03 11.28
N VAL A 406 -12.58 -3.73 11.39
CA VAL A 406 -12.07 -2.40 11.76
C VAL A 406 -12.25 -1.40 10.62
N ASP A 407 -12.13 -1.83 9.36
CA ASP A 407 -12.29 -0.97 8.18
C ASP A 407 -13.77 -0.64 7.85
N SER A 408 -14.74 -1.29 8.50
CA SER A 408 -16.16 -0.97 8.32
C SER A 408 -16.46 0.42 8.90
N ASN A 409 -16.97 1.34 8.07
CA ASN A 409 -17.34 2.73 8.44
C ASN A 409 -18.57 2.82 9.38
N GLU A 410 -18.79 1.84 10.23
CA GLU A 410 -19.86 1.85 11.22
C GLU A 410 -19.43 2.63 12.47
N GLY A 411 -20.38 3.25 13.16
CA GLY A 411 -20.10 4.05 14.36
C GLY A 411 -19.34 3.26 15.45
N SER A 412 -18.41 3.92 16.13
CA SER A 412 -17.42 3.34 17.06
C SER A 412 -17.97 2.24 17.99
N LYS A 413 -19.13 2.43 18.62
CA LYS A 413 -19.72 1.44 19.55
C LYS A 413 -20.19 0.14 18.87
N ALA A 414 -20.66 0.21 17.62
CA ALA A 414 -21.09 -0.99 16.89
C ALA A 414 -19.88 -1.83 16.44
N VAL A 415 -18.79 -1.17 16.08
CA VAL A 415 -17.51 -1.80 15.74
C VAL A 415 -16.92 -2.50 16.97
N ASP A 416 -16.91 -1.84 18.14
CA ASP A 416 -16.39 -2.39 19.40
C ASP A 416 -17.13 -3.67 19.81
N ASN A 417 -18.46 -3.70 19.69
CA ASN A 417 -19.27 -4.88 20.02
C ASN A 417 -19.02 -6.04 19.03
N LYS A 418 -18.88 -5.76 17.75
CA LYS A 418 -18.55 -6.78 16.73
C LYS A 418 -17.16 -7.35 16.95
N LEU A 419 -16.18 -6.51 17.25
CA LEU A 419 -14.81 -6.92 17.56
C LEU A 419 -14.75 -7.78 18.83
N ALA A 420 -15.45 -7.40 19.91
CA ALA A 420 -15.52 -8.16 21.14
C ALA A 420 -16.11 -9.55 20.90
N LYS A 421 -17.20 -9.65 20.14
CA LYS A 421 -17.82 -10.92 19.77
C LYS A 421 -16.89 -11.80 18.95
N LEU A 422 -16.23 -11.21 17.94
CA LEU A 422 -15.26 -11.92 17.11
C LEU A 422 -14.09 -12.43 17.95
N LEU A 423 -13.59 -11.64 18.90
CA LEU A 423 -12.52 -12.05 19.81
C LEU A 423 -12.92 -13.27 20.63
N ILE A 424 -14.13 -13.26 21.20
CA ILE A 424 -14.67 -14.42 21.95
C ILE A 424 -14.77 -15.66 21.06
N ASP A 425 -15.29 -15.53 19.85
CA ASP A 425 -15.43 -16.63 18.90
C ASP A 425 -14.08 -17.21 18.48
N VAL A 426 -13.08 -16.36 18.26
CA VAL A 426 -11.70 -16.76 17.95
C VAL A 426 -11.05 -17.45 19.14
N CYS A 427 -11.15 -16.90 20.36
CA CYS A 427 -10.60 -17.53 21.56
C CYS A 427 -11.22 -18.92 21.82
N ARG A 428 -12.54 -19.05 21.64
CA ARG A 428 -13.24 -20.32 21.75
C ARG A 428 -12.74 -21.33 20.72
N SER A 429 -12.64 -20.92 19.46
CA SER A 429 -12.18 -21.77 18.36
C SER A 429 -10.73 -22.20 18.54
N GLN A 430 -9.88 -21.28 19.01
CA GLN A 430 -8.48 -21.54 19.31
C GLN A 430 -8.34 -22.57 20.45
N SER A 431 -9.12 -22.43 21.51
CA SER A 431 -9.10 -23.36 22.63
C SER A 431 -9.47 -24.80 22.21
N VAL A 432 -10.50 -24.94 21.35
CA VAL A 432 -10.89 -26.23 20.79
C VAL A 432 -9.79 -26.85 19.95
N ALA A 433 -9.17 -26.05 19.08
CA ALA A 433 -8.10 -26.53 18.21
C ALA A 433 -6.87 -26.97 19.02
N VAL A 434 -6.47 -26.18 20.03
CA VAL A 434 -5.38 -26.55 20.95
C VAL A 434 -5.72 -27.84 21.68
N PHE A 435 -6.90 -27.92 22.28
CA PHE A 435 -7.34 -29.09 23.02
C PHE A 435 -7.38 -30.34 22.13
N GLY A 436 -7.93 -30.25 20.91
CA GLY A 436 -7.98 -31.37 19.95
C GLY A 436 -6.58 -31.83 19.52
N ASN A 437 -5.68 -30.88 19.19
CA ASN A 437 -4.32 -31.24 18.79
C ASN A 437 -3.53 -31.87 19.93
N VAL A 438 -3.54 -31.28 21.12
CA VAL A 438 -2.71 -31.70 22.26
C VAL A 438 -3.22 -32.98 22.86
N SER A 439 -4.52 -33.09 23.14
CA SER A 439 -5.08 -34.31 23.79
C SER A 439 -4.88 -35.56 22.94
N ILE A 440 -5.16 -35.48 21.64
CA ILE A 440 -4.99 -36.62 20.75
C ILE A 440 -3.50 -36.95 20.53
N ALA A 441 -2.64 -35.94 20.41
CA ALA A 441 -1.20 -36.19 20.30
C ALA A 441 -0.64 -36.88 21.55
N VAL A 442 -1.04 -36.43 22.75
CA VAL A 442 -0.62 -37.07 24.03
C VAL A 442 -1.17 -38.47 24.17
N LEU A 443 -2.47 -38.69 23.90
CA LEU A 443 -3.08 -40.02 23.99
C LEU A 443 -2.45 -41.00 23.01
N LEU A 444 -2.20 -40.60 21.78
CA LEU A 444 -1.56 -41.46 20.79
C LEU A 444 -0.10 -41.77 21.16
N ALA A 445 0.67 -40.76 21.58
CA ALA A 445 2.05 -40.97 22.01
C ALA A 445 2.14 -41.88 23.24
N ALA A 446 1.25 -41.69 24.22
CA ALA A 446 1.16 -42.57 25.38
C ALA A 446 0.75 -44.01 24.97
N GLY A 447 -0.23 -44.18 24.09
CA GLY A 447 -0.63 -45.46 23.55
C GLY A 447 0.51 -46.20 22.85
N ILE A 448 1.28 -45.50 22.01
CA ILE A 448 2.47 -46.05 21.32
C ILE A 448 3.55 -46.46 22.35
N ALA A 449 3.84 -45.58 23.32
CA ALA A 449 4.84 -45.86 24.34
C ALA A 449 4.48 -47.07 25.22
N LEU A 450 3.22 -47.17 25.66
CA LEU A 450 2.71 -48.30 26.43
C LEU A 450 2.70 -49.61 25.61
N GLY A 451 2.25 -49.52 24.36
CA GLY A 451 2.27 -50.67 23.44
C GLY A 451 3.68 -51.18 23.20
N TYR A 452 4.65 -50.29 23.01
CA TYR A 452 6.06 -50.65 22.84
C TYR A 452 6.62 -51.30 24.11
N ALA A 453 6.36 -50.70 25.27
CA ALA A 453 6.81 -51.24 26.55
C ALA A 453 6.22 -52.64 26.80
N HIS A 454 4.95 -52.89 26.46
CA HIS A 454 4.30 -54.19 26.62
C HIS A 454 4.91 -55.25 25.68
N THR A 455 5.24 -54.88 24.44
CA THR A 455 5.75 -55.83 23.43
C THR A 455 7.23 -56.13 23.58
N HIS A 456 8.05 -55.14 24.02
CA HIS A 456 9.51 -55.26 24.09
C HIS A 456 10.05 -55.36 25.51
N GLY A 457 9.21 -55.21 26.54
CA GLY A 457 9.61 -55.27 27.95
C GLY A 457 10.52 -54.11 28.39
N GLN A 458 10.68 -53.08 27.55
CA GLN A 458 11.55 -51.92 27.81
C GLN A 458 10.80 -50.63 27.42
N PRO A 459 11.05 -49.50 28.11
CA PRO A 459 10.45 -48.25 27.75
C PRO A 459 10.95 -47.76 26.37
N LEU A 460 10.07 -47.10 25.60
CA LEU A 460 10.38 -46.54 24.28
C LEU A 460 11.54 -45.52 24.30
N LEU A 461 11.65 -44.76 25.38
CA LEU A 461 12.70 -43.77 25.59
C LEU A 461 13.53 -44.17 26.83
N ASN A 462 14.86 -44.05 26.76
CA ASN A 462 15.73 -44.23 27.89
C ASN A 462 15.62 -43.04 28.88
N GLU A 463 16.08 -43.26 30.12
CA GLU A 463 15.98 -42.24 31.17
C GLU A 463 16.68 -40.93 30.81
N ALA A 464 17.83 -40.96 30.12
CA ALA A 464 18.58 -39.79 29.72
C ALA A 464 17.83 -38.91 28.70
N VAL A 465 17.18 -39.55 27.69
CA VAL A 465 16.36 -38.85 26.71
C VAL A 465 15.11 -38.29 27.37
N THR A 466 14.49 -39.05 28.26
CA THR A 466 13.31 -38.60 29.01
C THR A 466 13.62 -37.38 29.87
N ALA A 467 14.73 -37.41 30.64
CA ALA A 467 15.18 -36.29 31.45
C ALA A 467 15.51 -35.04 30.61
N TYR A 468 16.16 -35.26 29.46
CA TYR A 468 16.42 -34.16 28.51
C TYR A 468 15.11 -33.53 27.97
N GLN A 469 14.13 -34.32 27.62
CA GLN A 469 12.85 -33.82 27.12
C GLN A 469 12.10 -33.02 28.19
N PHE A 470 12.03 -33.54 29.43
CA PHE A 470 11.43 -32.81 30.54
C PHE A 470 12.16 -31.49 30.82
N LYS A 471 13.51 -31.49 30.85
CA LYS A 471 14.29 -30.27 31.03
C LYS A 471 14.05 -29.25 29.93
N SER A 472 13.84 -29.70 28.66
CA SER A 472 13.60 -28.81 27.52
C SER A 472 12.26 -28.08 27.58
N ILE A 473 11.30 -28.55 28.41
CA ILE A 473 9.97 -27.94 28.58
C ILE A 473 9.97 -26.93 29.75
N GLU A 474 11.00 -26.91 30.59
CA GLU A 474 11.08 -25.96 31.71
C GLU A 474 11.04 -24.50 31.23
N ILE A 475 10.09 -23.74 31.77
CA ILE A 475 9.81 -22.38 31.33
C ILE A 475 10.81 -21.38 31.94
N PHE A 476 11.25 -21.62 33.18
CA PHE A 476 12.04 -20.66 33.96
C PHE A 476 13.55 -20.87 33.86
N THR A 477 14.01 -22.10 33.59
CA THR A 477 15.44 -22.45 33.56
C THR A 477 15.99 -22.55 32.15
N GLN A 478 15.12 -22.71 31.16
CA GLN A 478 15.47 -22.85 29.74
C GLN A 478 14.88 -21.71 28.90
N PRO A 479 15.50 -21.35 27.78
CA PRO A 479 15.00 -20.29 26.88
C PRO A 479 13.75 -20.72 26.08
N THR A 480 12.89 -21.56 26.66
CA THR A 480 11.70 -22.16 26.02
C THR A 480 10.72 -21.11 25.53
N LEU A 481 10.45 -20.07 26.34
CA LEU A 481 9.59 -18.95 25.93
C LEU A 481 10.18 -18.18 24.75
N TRP A 482 11.50 -18.02 24.70
CA TRP A 482 12.18 -17.34 23.60
C TRP A 482 12.06 -18.14 22.30
N TYR A 483 12.30 -19.44 22.35
CA TYR A 483 12.11 -20.32 21.19
C TYR A 483 10.63 -20.39 20.76
N ALA A 484 9.70 -20.38 21.69
CA ALA A 484 8.27 -20.31 21.38
C ALA A 484 7.90 -19.00 20.67
N ALA A 485 8.46 -17.86 21.10
CA ALA A 485 8.28 -16.58 20.44
C ALA A 485 8.83 -16.56 19.01
N ILE A 486 10.04 -17.11 18.80
CA ILE A 486 10.65 -17.27 17.47
C ILE A 486 9.78 -18.16 16.59
N ALA A 487 9.31 -19.29 17.11
CA ALA A 487 8.42 -20.19 16.39
C ALA A 487 7.10 -19.50 16.01
N GLY A 488 6.53 -18.68 16.91
CA GLY A 488 5.34 -17.89 16.64
C GLY A 488 5.51 -16.93 15.47
N VAL A 489 6.65 -16.23 15.40
CA VAL A 489 6.98 -15.33 14.28
C VAL A 489 7.07 -16.12 12.96
N TRP A 490 7.77 -17.25 12.95
CA TRP A 490 7.89 -18.09 11.75
C TRP A 490 6.56 -18.72 11.30
N LEU A 491 5.71 -19.10 12.24
CA LEU A 491 4.36 -19.60 11.94
C LEU A 491 3.48 -18.50 11.35
N PHE A 492 3.56 -17.29 11.87
CA PHE A 492 2.91 -16.13 11.27
C PHE A 492 3.40 -15.88 9.83
N CYS A 493 4.71 -15.85 9.62
CA CYS A 493 5.30 -15.69 8.28
C CYS A 493 4.87 -16.82 7.34
N SER A 494 4.83 -18.08 7.80
CA SER A 494 4.38 -19.21 6.99
C SER A 494 2.92 -19.07 6.57
N GLY A 495 2.08 -18.51 7.45
CA GLY A 495 0.69 -18.19 7.15
C GLY A 495 0.55 -17.16 6.04
N ILE A 496 1.36 -16.09 6.08
CA ILE A 496 1.40 -15.07 5.02
C ILE A 496 1.85 -15.68 3.70
N ILE A 497 2.93 -16.48 3.71
CA ILE A 497 3.47 -17.12 2.49
C ILE A 497 2.43 -18.07 1.89
N ALA A 498 1.83 -18.94 2.70
CA ALA A 498 0.78 -19.85 2.23
C ALA A 498 -0.37 -19.07 1.60
N GLY A 499 -0.87 -18.03 2.27
CA GLY A 499 -1.93 -17.19 1.72
C GLY A 499 -1.57 -16.45 0.43
N PHE A 500 -0.32 -16.05 0.27
CA PHE A 500 0.14 -15.50 -1.00
C PHE A 500 0.07 -16.54 -2.13
N PHE A 501 0.52 -17.77 -1.89
CA PHE A 501 0.47 -18.83 -2.91
C PHE A 501 -0.95 -19.33 -3.19
N ASP A 502 -1.80 -19.46 -2.18
CA ASP A 502 -3.22 -19.82 -2.36
C ASP A 502 -3.91 -18.76 -3.24
N ASN A 503 -3.77 -17.49 -2.88
CA ASN A 503 -4.26 -16.38 -3.68
C ASN A 503 -3.71 -16.38 -5.11
N ARG A 504 -2.42 -16.65 -5.29
CA ARG A 504 -1.80 -16.75 -6.61
C ARG A 504 -2.32 -17.94 -7.41
N SER A 505 -2.58 -19.08 -6.75
CA SER A 505 -3.16 -20.27 -7.38
C SER A 505 -4.55 -19.97 -7.96
N ASP A 506 -5.40 -19.32 -7.16
CA ASP A 506 -6.75 -18.92 -7.57
C ASP A 506 -6.69 -17.86 -8.68
N TYR A 507 -5.85 -16.83 -8.52
CA TYR A 507 -5.64 -15.80 -9.53
C TYR A 507 -5.19 -16.38 -10.88
N LEU A 508 -4.29 -17.37 -10.88
CA LEU A 508 -3.80 -18.02 -12.11
C LEU A 508 -4.76 -19.10 -12.64
N ASN A 509 -5.84 -19.43 -11.93
CA ASN A 509 -6.72 -20.57 -12.22
C ASN A 509 -5.92 -21.87 -12.41
N LEU A 510 -4.99 -22.17 -11.50
CA LEU A 510 -4.07 -23.29 -11.66
C LEU A 510 -4.80 -24.63 -11.81
N ARG A 511 -5.92 -24.83 -11.09
CA ARG A 511 -6.76 -26.05 -11.22
C ARG A 511 -7.17 -26.31 -12.68
N GLN A 512 -7.55 -25.27 -13.42
CA GLN A 512 -7.97 -25.41 -14.82
C GLN A 512 -6.79 -25.53 -15.78
N ARG A 513 -5.60 -25.00 -15.41
CA ARG A 513 -4.39 -25.03 -16.24
C ARG A 513 -3.56 -26.29 -16.10
N LEU A 514 -3.59 -26.95 -14.95
CA LEU A 514 -2.81 -28.16 -14.67
C LEU A 514 -3.04 -29.28 -15.70
N PRO A 515 -4.29 -29.61 -16.12
CA PRO A 515 -4.54 -30.64 -17.14
C PRO A 515 -3.94 -30.32 -18.51
N PHE A 516 -3.70 -29.04 -18.81
CA PHE A 516 -3.10 -28.61 -20.08
C PHE A 516 -1.58 -28.49 -20.03
N ASN A 517 -0.97 -28.73 -18.86
CA ASN A 517 0.48 -28.69 -18.73
C ASN A 517 1.10 -29.90 -19.47
N PRO A 518 1.96 -29.68 -20.50
CA PRO A 518 2.50 -30.76 -21.32
C PRO A 518 3.36 -31.76 -20.54
N PHE A 519 3.98 -31.32 -19.44
CA PHE A 519 4.79 -32.18 -18.57
C PHE A 519 3.90 -33.07 -17.68
N LEU A 520 2.87 -32.51 -17.04
CA LEU A 520 1.95 -33.27 -16.19
C LEU A 520 1.10 -34.24 -17.01
N ARG A 521 0.72 -33.87 -18.23
CA ARG A 521 -0.04 -34.74 -19.15
C ARG A 521 0.72 -36.02 -19.53
N LYS A 522 2.07 -36.04 -19.41
CA LYS A 522 2.87 -37.25 -19.65
C LYS A 522 2.95 -38.15 -18.43
N ILE A 523 2.63 -37.67 -17.24
CA ILE A 523 2.70 -38.39 -15.99
C ILE A 523 1.30 -38.92 -15.60
N MET A 524 0.25 -38.22 -15.98
CA MET A 524 -1.15 -38.67 -15.84
C MET A 524 -1.57 -39.53 -17.03
#